data_4d335f6df3e9f658f17890a483eca1ba
#
_entry.id   4d335f6df3e9f658f17890a483eca1ba
#
_cell.length_a   1.000
_cell.length_b   1.000
_cell.length_c   1.000
_cell.angle_alpha   90.00
_cell.angle_beta   90.00
_cell.angle_gamma   90.00
#
_symmetry.space_group_name_H-M   'P 1'
#
loop_
_entity.id
_entity.type
_entity.pdbx_description
1 polymer ?
#
loop_
_entity_poly.entity_id
_entity_poly.type
_entity_poly.pdbx_seq_one_letter_code
_entity_poly.pdbx_strand_id
1 'polypeptide(L)'
;MLKNAKAYEQELKEKMDATVYNPKYQWASGSWGNDFWSMPENSYDSRVFVSVNDKDEVIGVILYQFKISCMRVDGLCAMSFAEGGDKWIYGQDLRQCIDDMFRVYNFHSVEWHCYEDNPALRGYLVYLKKCGGRVVGMRNGVSRLLDGKVHNDYIFEIMRMDYMGSKMGKYMKEREKR
;
A
#
# COMPACT_ATOMS: atom_id res chain seq x y z
N MET A 1 3.48 9.85 10.05
CA MET A 1 2.77 9.02 11.07
C MET A 1 1.46 8.55 10.50
N LEU A 2 1.10 7.29 10.75
CA LEU A 2 -0.15 6.69 10.25
C LEU A 2 -1.37 7.21 11.03
N LYS A 3 -2.38 7.70 10.32
CA LYS A 3 -3.62 8.27 10.87
C LYS A 3 -4.84 7.69 10.16
N ASN A 4 -6.01 7.76 10.81
CA ASN A 4 -7.27 7.41 10.16
C ASN A 4 -7.58 8.46 9.09
N ALA A 5 -7.87 8.02 7.86
CA ALA A 5 -8.11 8.91 6.73
C ALA A 5 -9.34 9.83 6.91
N LYS A 6 -10.33 9.42 7.70
CA LYS A 6 -11.54 10.22 7.96
C LYS A 6 -11.24 11.61 8.52
N ALA A 7 -10.20 11.73 9.35
CA ALA A 7 -9.80 13.02 9.92
C ALA A 7 -9.16 13.97 8.90
N TYR A 8 -8.73 13.46 7.74
CA TYR A 8 -8.03 14.18 6.69
C TYR A 8 -8.79 14.13 5.35
N GLU A 9 -10.10 13.89 5.39
CA GLU A 9 -10.92 13.62 4.20
C GLU A 9 -10.81 14.70 3.13
N GLN A 10 -10.88 15.97 3.54
CA GLN A 10 -10.83 17.09 2.59
C GLN A 10 -9.44 17.19 1.92
N GLU A 11 -8.37 17.17 2.70
CA GLU A 11 -7.00 17.25 2.16
C GLU A 11 -6.68 16.04 1.27
N LEU A 12 -7.10 14.84 1.72
CA LEU A 12 -6.91 13.63 0.94
C LEU A 12 -7.65 13.69 -0.39
N LYS A 13 -8.90 14.20 -0.38
CA LYS A 13 -9.68 14.39 -1.60
C LYS A 13 -8.97 15.30 -2.59
N GLU A 14 -8.49 16.45 -2.15
CA GLU A 14 -7.74 17.41 -3.00
C GLU A 14 -6.49 16.77 -3.62
N LYS A 15 -5.74 16.01 -2.84
CA LYS A 15 -4.56 15.28 -3.33
C LYS A 15 -4.94 14.17 -4.33
N MET A 16 -6.01 13.45 -4.07
CA MET A 16 -6.49 12.39 -4.96
C MET A 16 -7.01 12.96 -6.29
N ASP A 17 -7.78 14.04 -6.24
CA ASP A 17 -8.28 14.71 -7.45
C ASP A 17 -7.11 15.20 -8.33
N ALA A 18 -5.99 15.64 -7.73
CA ALA A 18 -4.78 16.02 -8.45
C ALA A 18 -4.03 14.84 -9.11
N THR A 19 -4.37 13.60 -8.77
CA THR A 19 -3.78 12.39 -9.40
C THR A 19 -4.54 11.95 -10.66
N VAL A 20 -5.78 12.37 -10.82
CA VAL A 20 -6.62 11.97 -11.96
C VAL A 20 -5.99 12.48 -13.26
N TYR A 21 -5.85 11.59 -14.24
CA TYR A 21 -5.17 11.83 -15.52
C TYR A 21 -3.73 12.36 -15.43
N ASN A 22 -3.10 12.26 -14.24
CA ASN A 22 -1.71 12.66 -14.06
C ASN A 22 -0.77 11.47 -14.31
N PRO A 23 0.11 11.53 -15.34
CA PRO A 23 1.01 10.42 -15.70
C PRO A 23 1.95 10.00 -14.56
N LYS A 24 2.28 10.90 -13.62
CA LYS A 24 3.09 10.59 -12.43
C LYS A 24 2.45 9.49 -11.57
N TYR A 25 1.11 9.42 -11.56
CA TYR A 25 0.33 8.51 -10.72
C TYR A 25 -0.38 7.40 -11.50
N GLN A 26 -0.08 7.24 -12.79
CA GLN A 26 -0.70 6.20 -13.65
C GLN A 26 -0.50 4.76 -13.15
N TRP A 27 0.43 4.54 -12.23
CA TRP A 27 0.76 3.25 -11.66
C TRP A 27 -0.21 2.78 -10.57
N ALA A 28 -1.10 3.64 -10.13
CA ALA A 28 -2.11 3.27 -9.15
C ALA A 28 -3.15 2.36 -9.80
N SER A 29 -3.26 1.14 -9.29
CA SER A 29 -4.25 0.16 -9.75
C SER A 29 -5.52 0.24 -8.90
N GLY A 30 -6.64 -0.23 -9.45
CA GLY A 30 -7.91 -0.31 -8.74
C GLY A 30 -8.77 0.94 -8.85
N SER A 31 -9.55 1.21 -7.82
CA SER A 31 -10.57 2.26 -7.78
C SER A 31 -10.04 3.70 -7.76
N TRP A 32 -8.74 3.88 -7.71
CA TRP A 32 -8.10 5.19 -7.68
C TRP A 32 -8.17 5.98 -9.00
N GLY A 33 -8.48 5.31 -10.10
CA GLY A 33 -8.51 5.91 -11.44
C GLY A 33 -9.87 6.45 -11.87
N ASN A 34 -10.84 6.55 -10.97
CA ASN A 34 -12.16 7.09 -11.30
C ASN A 34 -12.14 8.63 -11.34
N ASP A 35 -12.87 9.22 -12.28
CA ASP A 35 -12.99 10.67 -12.47
C ASP A 35 -13.53 11.41 -11.23
N PHE A 36 -14.19 10.68 -10.35
CA PHE A 36 -14.75 11.18 -9.09
C PHE A 36 -14.29 10.28 -7.94
N TRP A 37 -13.19 10.65 -7.32
CA TRP A 37 -12.77 9.94 -6.15
C TRP A 37 -13.65 10.28 -4.94
N SER A 38 -14.17 9.26 -4.31
CA SER A 38 -14.80 9.35 -2.99
C SER A 38 -13.99 8.55 -1.99
N MET A 39 -13.85 9.07 -0.78
CA MET A 39 -13.12 8.34 0.24
C MET A 39 -13.87 7.05 0.61
N PRO A 40 -13.23 5.88 0.49
CA PRO A 40 -13.82 4.64 0.98
C PRO A 40 -14.02 4.73 2.50
N GLU A 41 -15.16 4.30 2.97
CA GLU A 41 -15.38 4.20 4.42
C GLU A 41 -14.59 3.05 5.01
N ASN A 42 -14.11 3.23 6.24
CA ASN A 42 -13.68 2.10 7.05
C ASN A 42 -14.91 1.23 7.33
N SER A 43 -14.94 0.07 6.71
CA SER A 43 -16.05 -0.87 6.79
C SER A 43 -15.61 -2.17 7.41
N TYR A 44 -16.52 -3.14 7.43
CA TYR A 44 -16.22 -4.48 7.93
C TYR A 44 -15.08 -5.17 7.16
N ASP A 45 -14.88 -4.82 5.89
CA ASP A 45 -13.96 -5.47 4.95
C ASP A 45 -12.87 -4.54 4.38
N SER A 46 -12.78 -3.30 4.85
CA SER A 46 -11.79 -2.34 4.37
C SER A 46 -11.24 -1.42 5.46
N ARG A 47 -10.04 -0.90 5.24
CA ARG A 47 -9.40 0.14 6.06
C ARG A 47 -8.70 1.15 5.18
N VAL A 48 -8.80 2.43 5.57
CA VAL A 48 -8.12 3.53 4.90
C VAL A 48 -7.34 4.35 5.91
N PHE A 49 -6.05 4.51 5.66
CA PHE A 49 -5.15 5.32 6.45
C PHE A 49 -4.46 6.37 5.59
N VAL A 50 -4.10 7.48 6.19
CA VAL A 50 -3.16 8.43 5.61
C VAL A 50 -1.84 8.38 6.37
N SER A 51 -0.74 8.59 5.64
CA SER A 51 0.55 8.92 6.20
C SER A 51 0.67 10.43 6.25
N VAL A 52 1.04 10.97 7.40
CA VAL A 52 1.26 12.41 7.59
C VAL A 52 2.70 12.68 8.01
N ASN A 53 3.24 13.83 7.56
CA ASN A 53 4.57 14.29 7.94
C ASN A 53 4.58 15.01 9.31
N ASP A 54 5.72 15.56 9.69
CA ASP A 54 5.88 16.27 10.99
C ASP A 54 5.09 17.58 11.07
N LYS A 55 4.59 18.09 9.92
CA LYS A 55 3.71 19.25 9.83
C LYS A 55 2.23 18.90 9.83
N ASP A 56 1.91 17.62 10.02
CA ASP A 56 0.56 17.06 9.93
C ASP A 56 -0.08 17.15 8.54
N GLU A 57 0.73 17.23 7.46
CA GLU A 57 0.29 17.25 6.07
C GLU A 57 0.22 15.81 5.52
N VAL A 58 -0.81 15.49 4.71
CA VAL A 58 -0.97 14.18 4.07
C VAL A 58 0.12 13.96 3.01
N ILE A 59 0.95 12.94 3.20
CA ILE A 59 2.03 12.56 2.29
C ILE A 59 1.81 11.22 1.59
N GLY A 60 0.69 10.57 1.87
CA GLY A 60 0.30 9.34 1.19
C GLY A 60 -0.93 8.72 1.78
N VAL A 61 -1.48 7.74 1.06
CA VAL A 61 -2.66 6.97 1.47
C VAL A 61 -2.37 5.48 1.34
N ILE A 62 -2.91 4.71 2.27
CA ILE A 62 -2.85 3.25 2.30
C ILE A 62 -4.27 2.73 2.51
N LEU A 63 -4.75 1.97 1.55
CA LEU A 63 -6.03 1.28 1.59
C LEU A 63 -5.79 -0.22 1.53
N TYR A 64 -6.54 -1.00 2.28
CA TYR A 64 -6.62 -2.43 2.04
C TYR A 64 -8.01 -2.98 2.25
N GLN A 65 -8.34 -3.98 1.43
CA GLN A 65 -9.53 -4.82 1.57
C GLN A 65 -9.14 -6.17 2.11
N PHE A 66 -10.03 -6.79 2.88
CA PHE A 66 -9.76 -8.07 3.50
C PHE A 66 -11.00 -8.95 3.57
N LYS A 67 -10.76 -10.25 3.62
CA LYS A 67 -11.79 -11.28 3.79
C LYS A 67 -11.63 -11.93 5.15
N ILE A 68 -12.52 -11.63 6.07
CA ILE A 68 -12.49 -12.20 7.43
C ILE A 68 -12.66 -13.72 7.41
N SER A 69 -13.49 -14.26 6.51
CA SER A 69 -13.73 -15.70 6.40
C SER A 69 -12.47 -16.53 6.15
N CYS A 70 -11.43 -15.96 5.53
CA CYS A 70 -10.15 -16.61 5.30
C CYS A 70 -8.96 -15.84 5.87
N MET A 71 -9.21 -14.78 6.65
CA MET A 71 -8.19 -13.94 7.29
C MET A 71 -7.11 -13.47 6.31
N ARG A 72 -7.54 -12.96 5.14
CA ARG A 72 -6.66 -12.55 4.05
C ARG A 72 -6.90 -11.09 3.68
N VAL A 73 -5.81 -10.36 3.44
CA VAL A 73 -5.80 -9.07 2.73
C VAL A 73 -5.51 -9.35 1.26
N ASP A 74 -6.42 -8.98 0.37
CA ASP A 74 -6.33 -9.25 -1.08
C ASP A 74 -6.45 -7.98 -1.95
N GLY A 75 -6.33 -6.82 -1.33
CA GLY A 75 -6.42 -5.54 -2.02
C GLY A 75 -5.63 -4.45 -1.29
N LEU A 76 -4.34 -4.70 -1.00
CA LEU A 76 -3.48 -3.64 -0.47
C LEU A 76 -3.09 -2.69 -1.60
N CYS A 77 -3.50 -1.44 -1.45
CA CYS A 77 -3.20 -0.35 -2.36
C CYS A 77 -2.51 0.78 -1.60
N ALA A 78 -1.42 1.30 -2.15
CA ALA A 78 -0.60 2.32 -1.51
C ALA A 78 -0.20 3.38 -2.54
N MET A 79 -0.52 4.65 -2.26
CA MET A 79 -0.14 5.78 -3.10
C MET A 79 0.63 6.80 -2.26
N SER A 80 1.77 7.25 -2.77
CA SER A 80 2.63 8.23 -2.12
C SER A 80 2.58 9.57 -2.84
N PHE A 81 2.32 10.63 -2.09
CA PHE A 81 2.50 12.03 -2.51
C PHE A 81 3.82 12.59 -2.00
N ALA A 82 4.56 11.81 -1.21
CA ALA A 82 5.77 12.21 -0.52
C ALA A 82 6.90 12.63 -1.46
N GLU A 83 7.62 13.67 -1.07
CA GLU A 83 8.85 14.14 -1.72
C GLU A 83 9.99 14.23 -0.70
N GLY A 84 11.24 14.23 -1.17
CA GLY A 84 12.40 14.36 -0.29
C GLY A 84 12.43 13.39 0.89
N GLY A 85 12.58 13.93 2.09
CA GLY A 85 12.62 13.18 3.34
C GLY A 85 11.32 12.49 3.73
N ASP A 86 10.19 13.01 3.28
CA ASP A 86 8.87 12.46 3.58
C ASP A 86 8.68 11.06 3.00
N LYS A 87 9.42 10.69 1.93
CA LYS A 87 9.44 9.34 1.38
C LYS A 87 9.87 8.30 2.41
N TRP A 88 10.76 8.67 3.32
CA TRP A 88 11.17 7.78 4.40
C TRP A 88 10.06 7.58 5.43
N ILE A 89 9.35 8.67 5.81
CA ILE A 89 8.20 8.62 6.73
C ILE A 89 7.12 7.71 6.14
N TYR A 90 6.71 7.97 4.89
CA TYR A 90 5.73 7.15 4.20
C TYR A 90 6.13 5.66 4.14
N GLY A 91 7.40 5.38 3.84
CA GLY A 91 7.92 4.01 3.82
C GLY A 91 7.90 3.33 5.19
N GLN A 92 8.07 4.06 6.29
CA GLN A 92 7.92 3.52 7.65
C GLN A 92 6.46 3.23 7.97
N ASP A 93 5.56 4.14 7.61
CA ASP A 93 4.12 3.99 7.85
C ASP A 93 3.54 2.80 7.05
N LEU A 94 3.96 2.60 5.80
CA LEU A 94 3.56 1.43 5.02
C LEU A 94 4.04 0.12 5.67
N ARG A 95 5.27 0.08 6.18
CA ARG A 95 5.79 -1.09 6.91
C ARG A 95 5.02 -1.34 8.20
N GLN A 96 4.70 -0.28 8.94
CA GLN A 96 3.89 -0.37 10.16
C GLN A 96 2.50 -0.93 9.84
N CYS A 97 1.85 -0.42 8.78
CA CYS A 97 0.56 -0.91 8.35
C CYS A 97 0.57 -2.42 8.02
N ILE A 98 1.61 -2.90 7.31
CA ILE A 98 1.76 -4.33 7.00
C ILE A 98 2.07 -5.15 8.28
N ASP A 99 2.87 -4.61 9.19
CA ASP A 99 3.13 -5.28 10.48
C ASP A 99 1.86 -5.43 11.31
N ASP A 100 1.04 -4.37 11.37
CA ASP A 100 -0.25 -4.39 12.06
C ASP A 100 -1.22 -5.42 11.47
N MET A 101 -1.23 -5.60 10.13
CA MET A 101 -2.02 -6.65 9.48
C MET A 101 -1.72 -8.03 10.06
N PHE A 102 -0.45 -8.32 10.35
CA PHE A 102 -0.04 -9.63 10.88
C PHE A 102 -0.11 -9.73 12.41
N ARG A 103 0.26 -8.66 13.14
CA ARG A 103 0.36 -8.72 14.60
C ARG A 103 -0.91 -8.31 15.30
N VAL A 104 -1.55 -7.22 14.85
CA VAL A 104 -2.75 -6.66 15.49
C VAL A 104 -3.99 -7.36 14.97
N TYR A 105 -4.14 -7.45 13.64
CA TYR A 105 -5.33 -8.03 13.01
C TYR A 105 -5.24 -9.54 12.75
N ASN A 106 -4.05 -10.13 12.93
CA ASN A 106 -3.81 -11.58 12.81
C ASN A 106 -4.17 -12.15 11.43
N PHE A 107 -4.04 -11.35 10.35
CA PHE A 107 -4.27 -11.86 9.00
C PHE A 107 -3.29 -12.97 8.65
N HIS A 108 -3.76 -13.95 7.88
CA HIS A 108 -2.99 -15.10 7.42
C HIS A 108 -2.04 -14.74 6.28
N SER A 109 -2.50 -13.91 5.33
CA SER A 109 -1.72 -13.45 4.19
C SER A 109 -2.10 -12.04 3.76
N VAL A 110 -1.14 -11.38 3.10
CA VAL A 110 -1.31 -10.07 2.46
C VAL A 110 -0.88 -10.19 1.00
N GLU A 111 -1.76 -9.79 0.08
CA GLU A 111 -1.51 -9.76 -1.36
C GLU A 111 -1.66 -8.33 -1.89
N TRP A 112 -0.80 -7.94 -2.83
CA TRP A 112 -0.93 -6.71 -3.60
C TRP A 112 -0.32 -6.85 -4.99
N HIS A 113 -0.55 -5.84 -5.80
CA HIS A 113 -0.15 -5.79 -7.20
C HIS A 113 0.79 -4.63 -7.49
N CYS A 114 1.63 -4.76 -8.51
CA CYS A 114 2.48 -3.69 -8.99
C CYS A 114 2.80 -3.87 -10.47
N TYR A 115 2.56 -2.83 -11.27
CA TYR A 115 2.95 -2.85 -12.66
C TYR A 115 4.47 -2.96 -12.85
N GLU A 116 4.88 -3.66 -13.89
CA GLU A 116 6.27 -3.96 -14.25
C GLU A 116 7.15 -2.70 -14.33
N ASP A 117 6.64 -1.64 -14.97
CA ASP A 117 7.37 -0.39 -15.17
C ASP A 117 7.17 0.63 -14.02
N ASN A 118 6.44 0.26 -12.98
CA ASN A 118 6.25 1.14 -11.82
C ASN A 118 7.59 1.38 -11.10
N PRO A 119 8.00 2.64 -10.90
CA PRO A 119 9.22 2.97 -10.17
C PRO A 119 9.32 2.35 -8.77
N ALA A 120 8.18 2.05 -8.14
CA ALA A 120 8.13 1.40 -6.82
C ALA A 120 8.48 -0.10 -6.86
N LEU A 121 8.44 -0.76 -8.03
CA LEU A 121 8.65 -2.22 -8.16
C LEU A 121 9.95 -2.68 -7.49
N ARG A 122 11.05 -1.98 -7.75
CA ARG A 122 12.35 -2.31 -7.14
C ARG A 122 12.29 -2.27 -5.61
N GLY A 123 11.58 -1.28 -5.06
CA GLY A 123 11.37 -1.15 -3.61
C GLY A 123 10.59 -2.33 -3.04
N TYR A 124 9.52 -2.74 -3.71
CA TYR A 124 8.73 -3.91 -3.32
C TYR A 124 9.53 -5.20 -3.36
N LEU A 125 10.31 -5.44 -4.42
CA LEU A 125 11.16 -6.64 -4.52
C LEU A 125 12.21 -6.71 -3.40
N VAL A 126 12.81 -5.57 -3.03
CA VAL A 126 13.74 -5.50 -1.89
C VAL A 126 13.01 -5.75 -0.56
N TYR A 127 11.80 -5.20 -0.41
CA TYR A 127 10.98 -5.40 0.78
C TYR A 127 10.57 -6.87 0.94
N LEU A 128 10.10 -7.51 -0.13
CA LEU A 128 9.73 -8.93 -0.14
C LEU A 128 10.86 -9.82 0.39
N LYS A 129 12.11 -9.60 -0.07
CA LYS A 129 13.29 -10.35 0.41
C LYS A 129 13.53 -10.19 1.92
N LYS A 130 13.17 -9.03 2.50
CA LYS A 130 13.35 -8.75 3.93
C LYS A 130 12.23 -9.31 4.79
N CYS A 131 11.00 -9.39 4.25
CA CYS A 131 9.82 -9.82 4.99
C CYS A 131 9.40 -11.26 4.71
N GLY A 132 10.18 -12.03 3.93
CA GLY A 132 9.87 -13.43 3.60
C GLY A 132 8.75 -13.56 2.56
N GLY A 133 8.45 -12.48 1.83
CA GLY A 133 7.44 -12.50 0.78
C GLY A 133 7.95 -13.03 -0.55
N ARG A 134 7.03 -13.21 -1.49
CA ARG A 134 7.31 -13.79 -2.81
C ARG A 134 6.51 -13.14 -3.92
N VAL A 135 7.00 -13.27 -5.15
CA VAL A 135 6.23 -13.06 -6.37
C VAL A 135 5.46 -14.35 -6.64
N VAL A 136 4.14 -14.31 -6.66
CA VAL A 136 3.29 -15.49 -6.89
C VAL A 136 2.87 -15.63 -8.34
N GLY A 137 2.95 -14.55 -9.11
CA GLY A 137 2.64 -14.57 -10.52
C GLY A 137 2.83 -13.23 -11.21
N MET A 138 2.61 -13.26 -12.53
CA MET A 138 2.58 -12.07 -13.38
C MET A 138 1.42 -12.21 -14.36
N ARG A 139 0.62 -11.17 -14.49
CA ARG A 139 -0.41 -11.07 -15.52
C ARG A 139 0.12 -10.29 -16.71
N ASN A 140 0.12 -10.92 -17.88
CA ASN A 140 0.65 -10.30 -19.09
C ASN A 140 -0.39 -9.39 -19.76
N GLY A 141 0.02 -8.18 -20.10
CA GLY A 141 -0.78 -7.25 -20.89
C GLY A 141 -2.12 -6.87 -20.27
N VAL A 142 -2.14 -6.71 -18.93
CA VAL A 142 -3.40 -6.59 -18.18
C VAL A 142 -4.05 -5.21 -18.27
N SER A 143 -3.26 -4.15 -18.45
CA SER A 143 -3.78 -2.78 -18.45
C SER A 143 -3.07 -1.88 -19.44
N ARG A 144 -3.83 -1.03 -20.13
CA ARG A 144 -3.30 0.10 -20.89
C ARG A 144 -3.34 1.33 -19.98
N LEU A 145 -2.18 1.94 -19.72
CA LEU A 145 -2.06 3.10 -18.86
C LEU A 145 -2.07 4.42 -19.65
N LEU A 146 -1.90 5.56 -18.96
CA LEU A 146 -1.96 6.90 -19.56
C LEU A 146 -0.84 7.17 -20.59
N ASP A 147 0.27 6.43 -20.51
CA ASP A 147 1.34 6.47 -21.52
C ASP A 147 0.98 5.77 -22.83
N GLY A 148 -0.23 5.20 -22.92
CA GLY A 148 -0.75 4.47 -24.07
C GLY A 148 -0.20 3.06 -24.24
N LYS A 149 0.72 2.61 -23.38
CA LYS A 149 1.31 1.27 -23.44
C LYS A 149 0.50 0.26 -22.65
N VAL A 150 0.66 -0.99 -23.01
CA VAL A 150 0.10 -2.13 -22.26
C VAL A 150 1.16 -2.65 -21.31
N HIS A 151 0.82 -2.78 -20.03
CA HIS A 151 1.73 -3.16 -18.95
C HIS A 151 1.37 -4.53 -18.37
N ASN A 152 2.41 -5.23 -17.93
CA ASN A 152 2.29 -6.44 -17.13
C ASN A 152 2.12 -6.06 -15.66
N ASP A 153 1.55 -6.96 -14.87
CA ASP A 153 1.26 -6.73 -13.47
C ASP A 153 1.76 -7.89 -12.60
N TYR A 154 2.69 -7.60 -11.72
CA TYR A 154 3.21 -8.56 -10.75
C TYR A 154 2.27 -8.72 -9.57
N ILE A 155 2.09 -9.94 -9.13
CA ILE A 155 1.33 -10.31 -7.93
C ILE A 155 2.30 -10.71 -6.83
N PHE A 156 2.23 -10.02 -5.70
CA PHE A 156 3.05 -10.23 -4.53
C PHE A 156 2.25 -10.81 -3.39
N GLU A 157 2.88 -11.66 -2.60
CA GLU A 157 2.27 -12.24 -1.41
C GLU A 157 3.27 -12.32 -0.26
N ILE A 158 2.77 -12.07 0.95
CA ILE A 158 3.48 -12.35 2.21
C ILE A 158 2.56 -13.23 3.06
N MET A 159 3.07 -14.37 3.49
CA MET A 159 2.41 -15.22 4.48
C MET A 159 2.81 -14.79 5.89
N ARG A 160 1.87 -14.82 6.83
CA ARG A 160 2.13 -14.43 8.23
C ARG A 160 3.30 -15.19 8.85
N MET A 161 3.35 -16.51 8.65
CA MET A 161 4.43 -17.34 9.19
C MET A 161 5.81 -16.91 8.68
N ASP A 162 5.91 -16.64 7.37
CA ASP A 162 7.16 -16.20 6.75
C ASP A 162 7.56 -14.80 7.25
N TYR A 163 6.58 -13.89 7.37
CA TYR A 163 6.81 -12.56 7.91
C TYR A 163 7.35 -12.60 9.33
N MET A 164 6.71 -13.34 10.24
CA MET A 164 7.09 -13.40 11.65
C MET A 164 8.49 -13.99 11.85
N GLY A 165 8.93 -14.91 10.99
CA GLY A 165 10.27 -15.48 10.96
C GLY A 165 11.33 -14.59 10.30
N SER A 166 10.93 -13.60 9.53
CA SER A 166 11.78 -12.77 8.69
C SER A 166 12.63 -11.76 9.48
N LYS A 167 13.62 -11.16 8.78
CA LYS A 167 14.41 -10.04 9.34
C LYS A 167 13.53 -8.83 9.66
N MET A 168 12.56 -8.52 8.79
CA MET A 168 11.65 -7.39 8.99
C MET A 168 10.73 -7.62 10.16
N GLY A 169 10.09 -8.78 10.27
CA GLY A 169 9.20 -9.10 11.38
C GLY A 169 9.93 -9.06 12.74
N LYS A 170 11.18 -9.53 12.81
CA LYS A 170 12.00 -9.41 14.03
C LYS A 170 12.32 -7.95 14.36
N TYR A 171 12.73 -7.16 13.37
CA TYR A 171 13.01 -5.73 13.56
C TYR A 171 11.79 -4.96 14.07
N MET A 172 10.62 -5.17 13.50
CA MET A 172 9.38 -4.49 13.92
C MET A 172 9.01 -4.86 15.36
N LYS A 173 9.12 -6.13 15.75
CA LYS A 173 8.92 -6.60 17.13
C LYS A 173 9.85 -5.93 18.14
N GLU A 174 11.08 -5.62 17.75
CA GLU A 174 12.04 -4.95 18.63
C GLU A 174 11.73 -3.45 18.79
N ARG A 175 11.18 -2.82 17.72
CA ARG A 175 10.74 -1.41 17.77
C ARG A 175 9.59 -1.17 18.74
N GLU A 176 8.62 -2.08 18.81
CA GLU A 176 7.48 -1.98 19.73
C GLU A 176 7.87 -2.01 21.21
N LYS A 177 9.08 -2.52 21.52
CA LYS A 177 9.58 -2.62 22.90
C LYS A 177 10.34 -1.38 23.37
N ARG A 178 10.61 -0.41 22.49
CA ARG A 178 11.32 0.83 22.77
C ARG A 178 10.36 2.01 22.96
#